data_53739939397abf96aff9c395d07ef969
#
_entry.id   53739939397abf96aff9c395d07ef969
#
_cell.length_a   1.000
_cell.length_b   1.000
_cell.length_c   1.000
_cell.angle_alpha   90.00
_cell.angle_beta   90.00
_cell.angle_gamma   90.00
#
_symmetry.space_group_name_H-M   'P 1'
#
loop_
_entity.id
_entity.type
_entity.pdbx_description
1 polymer ?
#
loop_
_entity_poly.entity_id
_entity_poly.type
_entity_poly.pdbx_seq_one_letter_code
_entity_poly.pdbx_strand_id
1 'polypeptide(L)'
;MSKTYKKLGLLSLGAIAALSLASCNNVDLNNTLVIGLECNYAPFNWTVGSANEHTLEISNHAGQYADGYDITFAKYASKELGMDVKIVKIEWDNLIPQLNAGQINCIIAGMTDTAERREAIDFTNEYYRSELVLITNAEVSAQYASSTLNESDLKGLLDGKGVISQIQTVTDSCIDSFVSKFNAVHQTPVETFATASDKVSSGVAFAMTAEYPVAQSIVKTNPNLGIVRINQNILGNEKLSELGVSIGVKKGNTDLVNKLNSVLEKYSQEQRNKDMTEAVERSGE
;
A
#
# COMPACT_ATOMS: atom_id res chain seq x y z
N MET A 1 37.70 77.93 -22.19
CA MET A 1 36.39 77.32 -22.50
C MET A 1 36.23 76.13 -21.58
N SER A 2 35.54 76.34 -20.42
CA SER A 2 35.35 75.35 -19.41
C SER A 2 33.88 74.83 -19.51
N LYS A 3 33.71 73.50 -19.73
CA LYS A 3 32.40 72.87 -19.70
C LYS A 3 32.17 72.17 -18.37
N THR A 4 31.23 72.73 -17.59
CA THR A 4 30.75 72.24 -16.33
C THR A 4 29.83 71.05 -16.56
N TYR A 5 30.11 69.89 -15.97
CA TYR A 5 29.19 68.72 -15.95
C TYR A 5 28.40 68.73 -14.62
N LYS A 6 27.09 68.84 -14.76
CA LYS A 6 26.14 68.68 -13.65
C LYS A 6 26.04 67.16 -13.29
N LYS A 7 26.29 66.85 -12.04
CA LYS A 7 26.01 65.52 -11.45
C LYS A 7 24.52 65.34 -11.28
N LEU A 8 23.91 64.38 -11.95
CA LEU A 8 22.60 63.88 -11.73
C LEU A 8 22.67 62.81 -10.61
N GLY A 9 22.02 63.04 -9.49
CA GLY A 9 21.88 62.06 -8.43
C GLY A 9 20.88 60.95 -8.82
N LEU A 10 21.33 59.71 -8.83
CA LEU A 10 20.46 58.54 -8.91
C LEU A 10 19.89 58.25 -7.51
N LEU A 11 18.58 58.42 -7.37
CA LEU A 11 17.83 57.86 -6.26
C LEU A 11 17.66 56.33 -6.50
N SER A 12 18.35 55.55 -5.68
CA SER A 12 18.13 54.10 -5.62
C SER A 12 16.85 53.78 -4.87
N LEU A 13 15.81 53.42 -5.61
CA LEU A 13 14.63 52.79 -5.03
C LEU A 13 15.02 51.39 -4.52
N GLY A 14 15.15 51.23 -3.24
CA GLY A 14 15.28 49.92 -2.59
C GLY A 14 14.00 49.13 -2.73
N ALA A 15 13.99 48.11 -3.59
CA ALA A 15 12.95 47.13 -3.62
C ALA A 15 13.09 46.22 -2.37
N ILE A 16 12.19 46.40 -1.41
CA ILE A 16 12.01 45.47 -0.30
C ILE A 16 11.33 44.24 -0.90
N ALA A 17 12.16 43.22 -1.22
CA ALA A 17 11.66 41.89 -1.50
C ALA A 17 11.10 41.35 -0.16
N ALA A 18 9.78 41.34 -0.03
CA ALA A 18 9.10 40.61 1.02
C ALA A 18 9.36 39.10 0.75
N LEU A 19 10.32 38.50 1.46
CA LEU A 19 10.41 37.06 1.59
C LEU A 19 9.14 36.62 2.30
N SER A 20 8.20 36.06 1.52
CA SER A 20 7.15 35.22 2.08
C SER A 20 7.85 33.99 2.68
N LEU A 21 8.07 34.03 3.99
CA LEU A 21 8.37 32.85 4.79
C LEU A 21 7.18 31.92 4.62
N ALA A 22 7.30 30.96 3.69
CA ALA A 22 6.45 29.80 3.70
C ALA A 22 6.63 29.16 5.08
N SER A 23 5.62 29.29 5.92
CA SER A 23 5.54 28.62 7.21
C SER A 23 5.53 27.14 6.91
N CYS A 24 6.72 26.52 6.88
CA CYS A 24 6.83 25.08 7.05
C CYS A 24 6.32 24.82 8.47
N ASN A 25 5.06 24.42 8.60
CA ASN A 25 4.58 23.83 9.82
C ASN A 25 5.47 22.62 10.09
N ASN A 26 6.48 22.78 10.95
CA ASN A 26 7.29 21.69 11.41
C ASN A 26 6.37 20.71 12.13
N VAL A 27 6.05 19.60 11.48
CA VAL A 27 5.29 18.51 12.11
C VAL A 27 6.18 17.93 13.19
N ASP A 28 5.68 17.89 14.42
CA ASP A 28 6.39 17.23 15.53
C ASP A 28 6.32 15.72 15.34
N LEU A 29 7.35 15.15 14.72
CA LEU A 29 7.47 13.70 14.47
C LEU A 29 7.53 12.87 15.76
N ASN A 30 7.77 13.48 16.93
CA ASN A 30 7.76 12.78 18.22
C ASN A 30 6.33 12.60 18.74
N ASN A 31 5.40 13.45 18.30
CA ASN A 31 4.00 13.43 18.75
C ASN A 31 3.00 13.18 17.59
N THR A 32 3.50 12.93 16.38
CA THR A 32 2.66 12.71 15.20
C THR A 32 3.09 11.45 14.47
N LEU A 33 2.17 10.56 14.20
CA LEU A 33 2.34 9.48 13.22
C LEU A 33 2.16 10.07 11.83
N VAL A 34 3.26 10.33 11.13
CA VAL A 34 3.25 10.76 9.73
C VAL A 34 3.36 9.52 8.87
N ILE A 35 2.20 9.07 8.39
CA ILE A 35 2.02 7.78 7.73
C ILE A 35 2.07 7.94 6.22
N GLY A 36 2.99 7.23 5.57
CA GLY A 36 3.03 7.07 4.13
C GLY A 36 2.23 5.85 3.69
N LEU A 37 1.40 6.03 2.67
CA LEU A 37 0.64 4.97 2.01
C LEU A 37 0.23 5.37 0.59
N GLU A 38 -0.12 4.38 -0.25
CA GLU A 38 -0.39 4.59 -1.68
C GLU A 38 -1.75 5.26 -1.94
N CYS A 39 -2.74 5.05 -1.06
CA CYS A 39 -4.14 5.44 -1.24
C CYS A 39 -4.78 4.93 -2.54
N ASN A 40 -4.33 3.77 -3.01
CA ASN A 40 -4.80 3.11 -4.24
C ASN A 40 -4.78 1.58 -4.12
N TYR A 41 -4.87 1.07 -2.90
CA TYR A 41 -4.73 -0.34 -2.56
C TYR A 41 -5.88 -0.81 -1.66
N ALA A 42 -7.11 -0.82 -2.21
CA ALA A 42 -8.28 -1.32 -1.47
C ALA A 42 -8.18 -2.85 -1.22
N PRO A 43 -8.59 -3.35 -0.08
CA PRO A 43 -9.26 -2.68 1.04
C PRO A 43 -8.30 -2.14 2.12
N PHE A 44 -6.98 -2.21 1.91
CA PHE A 44 -6.00 -1.69 2.86
C PHE A 44 -6.08 -0.16 2.95
N ASN A 45 -5.97 0.53 1.80
CA ASN A 45 -6.06 1.98 1.75
C ASN A 45 -6.48 2.47 0.35
N TRP A 46 -7.44 3.39 0.28
CA TRP A 46 -7.88 4.01 -0.97
C TRP A 46 -8.31 5.46 -0.78
N THR A 47 -8.41 6.21 -1.89
CA THR A 47 -8.81 7.61 -1.91
C THR A 47 -10.33 7.74 -2.05
N VAL A 48 -10.94 8.61 -1.23
CA VAL A 48 -12.34 9.04 -1.36
C VAL A 48 -12.44 10.57 -1.43
N GLY A 49 -13.50 11.08 -2.05
CA GLY A 49 -13.70 12.51 -2.30
C GLY A 49 -14.36 13.28 -1.14
N SER A 50 -14.77 12.62 -0.06
CA SER A 50 -15.47 13.25 1.05
C SER A 50 -15.07 12.65 2.39
N ALA A 51 -15.06 13.50 3.44
CA ALA A 51 -14.84 13.06 4.81
C ALA A 51 -16.05 12.27 5.35
N ASN A 52 -15.78 11.23 6.09
CA ASN A 52 -16.74 10.51 6.91
C ASN A 52 -16.06 9.96 8.17
N GLU A 53 -16.78 9.18 8.99
CA GLU A 53 -16.26 8.63 10.25
C GLU A 53 -15.10 7.62 10.07
N HIS A 54 -14.92 7.04 8.87
CA HIS A 54 -13.86 6.06 8.57
C HIS A 54 -12.60 6.71 8.02
N THR A 55 -12.67 7.93 7.50
CA THR A 55 -11.61 8.57 6.74
C THR A 55 -10.65 9.44 7.55
N LEU A 56 -9.48 9.71 6.97
CA LEU A 56 -8.53 10.75 7.36
C LEU A 56 -8.15 11.59 6.13
N GLU A 57 -7.94 12.91 6.32
CA GLU A 57 -7.53 13.79 5.23
C GLU A 57 -6.13 13.42 4.71
N ILE A 58 -5.96 13.41 3.38
CA ILE A 58 -4.67 13.23 2.73
C ILE A 58 -3.96 14.58 2.68
N SER A 59 -2.99 14.79 3.54
CA SER A 59 -2.40 16.10 3.82
C SER A 59 -1.71 16.79 2.63
N ASN A 60 -1.27 16.03 1.64
CA ASN A 60 -0.65 16.53 0.41
C ASN A 60 -1.59 16.53 -0.81
N HIS A 61 -2.89 16.23 -0.60
CA HIS A 61 -3.92 16.25 -1.64
C HIS A 61 -5.20 16.87 -1.07
N ALA A 62 -5.29 18.19 -1.12
CA ALA A 62 -6.41 18.95 -0.55
C ALA A 62 -7.78 18.47 -1.07
N GLY A 63 -8.72 18.27 -0.16
CA GLY A 63 -10.07 17.79 -0.45
C GLY A 63 -10.17 16.30 -0.77
N GLN A 64 -9.10 15.53 -0.59
CA GLN A 64 -9.09 14.08 -0.69
C GLN A 64 -8.87 13.44 0.68
N TYR A 65 -9.47 12.29 0.86
CA TYR A 65 -9.42 11.53 2.11
C TYR A 65 -9.02 10.10 1.83
N ALA A 66 -8.32 9.48 2.77
CA ALA A 66 -8.00 8.06 2.74
C ALA A 66 -8.99 7.29 3.61
N ASP A 67 -9.48 6.16 3.12
CA ASP A 67 -10.23 5.14 3.85
C ASP A 67 -9.50 3.79 3.74
N GLY A 68 -9.87 2.83 4.54
CA GLY A 68 -9.37 1.47 4.50
C GLY A 68 -8.96 0.89 5.85
N TYR A 69 -8.52 -0.36 5.79
CA TYR A 69 -8.03 -1.08 6.96
C TYR A 69 -6.84 -0.37 7.63
N ASP A 70 -5.90 0.12 6.82
CA ASP A 70 -4.73 0.86 7.31
C ASP A 70 -5.13 2.15 8.03
N ILE A 71 -6.18 2.83 7.54
CA ILE A 71 -6.72 4.05 8.16
C ILE A 71 -7.44 3.72 9.46
N THR A 72 -8.18 2.62 9.50
CA THR A 72 -8.82 2.13 10.74
C THR A 72 -7.76 1.83 11.80
N PHE A 73 -6.70 1.11 11.43
CA PHE A 73 -5.58 0.85 12.34
C PHE A 73 -4.84 2.13 12.75
N ALA A 74 -4.60 3.07 11.83
CA ALA A 74 -3.95 4.36 12.13
C ALA A 74 -4.71 5.16 13.19
N LYS A 75 -6.04 5.20 13.09
CA LYS A 75 -6.93 5.83 14.09
C LYS A 75 -6.85 5.12 15.45
N TYR A 76 -6.83 3.79 15.43
CA TYR A 76 -6.68 3.00 16.63
C TYR A 76 -5.33 3.27 17.31
N ALA A 77 -4.23 3.24 16.54
CA ALA A 77 -2.88 3.51 17.03
C ALA A 77 -2.73 4.94 17.59
N SER A 78 -3.28 5.93 16.90
CA SER A 78 -3.34 7.32 17.35
C SER A 78 -3.97 7.43 18.75
N LYS A 79 -5.13 6.82 18.93
CA LYS A 79 -5.86 6.84 20.21
C LYS A 79 -5.07 6.17 21.33
N GLU A 80 -4.47 4.99 21.06
CA GLU A 80 -3.73 4.23 22.06
C GLU A 80 -2.40 4.90 22.47
N LEU A 81 -1.76 5.61 21.55
CA LEU A 81 -0.49 6.30 21.78
C LEU A 81 -0.68 7.77 22.23
N GLY A 82 -1.86 8.34 22.07
CA GLY A 82 -2.08 9.76 22.28
C GLY A 82 -1.31 10.64 21.30
N MET A 83 -1.06 10.17 20.08
CA MET A 83 -0.32 10.86 19.03
C MET A 83 -1.27 11.33 17.94
N ASP A 84 -0.98 12.47 17.33
CA ASP A 84 -1.68 12.92 16.13
C ASP A 84 -1.37 12.02 14.93
N VAL A 85 -2.24 12.05 13.90
CA VAL A 85 -2.02 11.34 12.64
C VAL A 85 -2.02 12.31 11.47
N LYS A 86 -1.07 12.12 10.57
CA LYS A 86 -0.99 12.80 9.28
C LYS A 86 -0.81 11.78 8.18
N ILE A 87 -1.73 11.73 7.23
CA ILE A 87 -1.66 10.85 6.06
C ILE A 87 -0.95 11.58 4.92
N VAL A 88 0.02 10.89 4.30
CA VAL A 88 0.76 11.36 3.12
C VAL A 88 0.63 10.32 2.02
N LYS A 89 -0.01 10.69 0.91
CA LYS A 89 -0.12 9.84 -0.28
C LYS A 89 1.21 9.83 -1.01
N ILE A 90 1.76 8.63 -1.25
CA ILE A 90 3.07 8.40 -1.86
C ILE A 90 2.95 7.17 -2.75
N GLU A 91 3.47 7.25 -3.99
CA GLU A 91 3.56 6.08 -4.87
C GLU A 91 4.39 4.97 -4.22
N TRP A 92 4.01 3.71 -4.46
CA TRP A 92 4.56 2.52 -3.81
C TRP A 92 6.09 2.51 -3.75
N ASP A 93 6.76 2.73 -4.88
CA ASP A 93 8.23 2.68 -5.01
C ASP A 93 8.95 3.77 -4.19
N ASN A 94 8.23 4.82 -3.80
CA ASN A 94 8.77 5.97 -3.08
C ASN A 94 8.53 5.89 -1.56
N LEU A 95 7.80 4.90 -1.05
CA LEU A 95 7.50 4.79 0.39
C LEU A 95 8.77 4.63 1.23
N ILE A 96 9.63 3.66 0.93
CA ILE A 96 10.89 3.43 1.65
C ILE A 96 11.87 4.61 1.48
N PRO A 97 12.10 5.15 0.27
CA PRO A 97 12.88 6.39 0.10
C PRO A 97 12.39 7.56 0.96
N GLN A 98 11.09 7.83 1.00
CA GLN A 98 10.52 8.93 1.78
C GLN A 98 10.64 8.70 3.30
N LEU A 99 10.49 7.45 3.77
CA LEU A 99 10.72 7.06 5.15
C LEU A 99 12.19 7.32 5.55
N ASN A 100 13.14 6.90 4.73
CA ASN A 100 14.56 7.10 4.98
C ASN A 100 14.98 8.58 4.94
N ALA A 101 14.34 9.37 4.08
CA ALA A 101 14.51 10.82 4.02
C ALA A 101 13.86 11.56 5.22
N GLY A 102 13.06 10.89 6.05
CA GLY A 102 12.38 11.49 7.20
C GLY A 102 11.18 12.37 6.82
N GLN A 103 10.61 12.20 5.62
CA GLN A 103 9.38 12.90 5.21
C GLN A 103 8.13 12.27 5.85
N ILE A 104 8.22 11.00 6.19
CA ILE A 104 7.27 10.22 6.98
C ILE A 104 8.05 9.49 8.08
N ASN A 105 7.38 9.06 9.15
CA ASN A 105 8.03 8.28 10.21
C ASN A 105 7.56 6.82 10.29
N CYS A 106 6.48 6.47 9.58
CA CYS A 106 6.08 5.08 9.40
C CYS A 106 5.37 4.86 8.06
N ILE A 107 5.37 3.60 7.62
CA ILE A 107 4.63 3.09 6.46
C ILE A 107 3.56 2.13 6.99
N ILE A 108 2.28 2.46 6.79
CA ILE A 108 1.14 1.58 7.08
C ILE A 108 0.37 1.44 5.76
N ALA A 109 0.77 0.47 4.94
CA ALA A 109 0.40 0.42 3.53
C ALA A 109 0.23 -1.02 3.00
N GLY A 110 -0.21 -1.96 3.85
CA GLY A 110 -0.25 -3.36 3.45
C GLY A 110 1.15 -3.93 3.10
N MET A 111 2.21 -3.36 3.66
CA MET A 111 3.58 -3.71 3.28
C MET A 111 4.05 -4.98 3.98
N THR A 112 4.49 -5.96 3.20
CA THR A 112 5.10 -7.18 3.70
C THR A 112 6.50 -6.91 4.25
N ASP A 113 6.81 -7.55 5.37
CA ASP A 113 8.13 -7.60 5.98
C ASP A 113 8.99 -8.67 5.28
N THR A 114 9.82 -8.26 4.32
CA THR A 114 10.74 -9.15 3.60
C THR A 114 12.18 -8.95 4.05
N ALA A 115 13.01 -9.98 3.88
CA ALA A 115 14.44 -9.90 4.18
C ALA A 115 15.12 -8.73 3.44
N GLU A 116 14.78 -8.52 2.17
CA GLU A 116 15.30 -7.42 1.36
C GLU A 116 14.92 -6.06 1.95
N ARG A 117 13.65 -5.85 2.30
CA ARG A 117 13.19 -4.59 2.91
C ARG A 117 13.82 -4.34 4.27
N ARG A 118 14.07 -5.39 5.05
CA ARG A 118 14.77 -5.31 6.33
C ARG A 118 16.21 -4.80 6.22
N GLU A 119 16.83 -4.86 5.06
CA GLU A 119 18.14 -4.21 4.87
C GLU A 119 18.03 -2.68 4.99
N ALA A 120 16.92 -2.09 4.52
CA ALA A 120 16.72 -0.65 4.44
C ALA A 120 15.91 -0.04 5.60
N ILE A 121 14.96 -0.79 6.19
CA ILE A 121 14.02 -0.32 7.22
C ILE A 121 13.82 -1.39 8.29
N ASP A 122 13.23 -1.02 9.44
CA ASP A 122 12.78 -1.95 10.46
C ASP A 122 11.25 -2.14 10.38
N PHE A 123 10.76 -3.25 10.92
CA PHE A 123 9.35 -3.59 10.92
C PHE A 123 8.83 -3.90 12.32
N THR A 124 7.55 -3.65 12.54
CA THR A 124 6.80 -4.14 13.69
C THR A 124 6.46 -5.62 13.54
N ASN A 125 5.79 -6.19 14.54
CA ASN A 125 5.01 -7.41 14.37
C ASN A 125 3.93 -7.19 13.30
N GLU A 126 3.42 -8.28 12.74
CA GLU A 126 2.35 -8.24 11.76
C GLU A 126 1.06 -7.61 12.33
N TYR A 127 0.43 -6.72 11.55
CA TYR A 127 -0.88 -6.19 11.90
C TYR A 127 -2.02 -6.84 11.14
N TYR A 128 -1.72 -7.55 10.02
CA TYR A 128 -2.66 -8.41 9.30
C TYR A 128 -1.93 -9.56 8.60
N ARG A 129 -2.60 -10.68 8.40
CA ARG A 129 -2.11 -11.81 7.60
C ARG A 129 -3.24 -12.33 6.71
N SER A 130 -2.90 -12.58 5.46
CA SER A 130 -3.83 -13.03 4.44
C SER A 130 -3.35 -14.31 3.75
N GLU A 131 -4.17 -14.77 2.79
CA GLU A 131 -3.86 -15.87 1.86
C GLU A 131 -3.61 -15.29 0.47
N LEU A 132 -2.70 -15.90 -0.28
CA LEU A 132 -2.55 -15.63 -1.71
C LEU A 132 -3.67 -16.34 -2.49
N VAL A 133 -4.24 -15.63 -3.45
CA VAL A 133 -5.24 -16.18 -4.37
C VAL A 133 -4.91 -15.79 -5.81
N LEU A 134 -5.59 -16.43 -6.76
CA LEU A 134 -5.61 -15.96 -8.14
C LEU A 134 -6.94 -15.27 -8.43
N ILE A 135 -6.89 -14.21 -9.20
CA ILE A 135 -8.05 -13.60 -9.84
C ILE A 135 -7.99 -13.95 -11.32
N THR A 136 -9.07 -14.48 -11.83
CA THR A 136 -9.23 -14.84 -13.23
C THR A 136 -10.53 -14.27 -13.78
N ASN A 137 -10.78 -14.46 -15.08
CA ASN A 137 -12.12 -14.21 -15.64
C ASN A 137 -13.17 -15.03 -14.87
N ALA A 138 -14.38 -14.48 -14.68
CA ALA A 138 -15.46 -15.09 -13.91
C ALA A 138 -15.87 -16.48 -14.43
N GLU A 139 -15.81 -16.71 -15.75
CA GLU A 139 -16.13 -18.03 -16.33
C GLU A 139 -15.11 -19.11 -15.92
N VAL A 140 -13.84 -18.73 -15.79
CA VAL A 140 -12.78 -19.62 -15.31
C VAL A 140 -12.94 -19.89 -13.82
N SER A 141 -13.09 -18.84 -13.00
CA SER A 141 -13.21 -18.96 -11.54
C SER A 141 -14.47 -19.74 -11.13
N ALA A 142 -15.58 -19.64 -11.87
CA ALA A 142 -16.80 -20.38 -11.59
C ALA A 142 -16.61 -21.90 -11.62
N GLN A 143 -15.64 -22.41 -12.39
CA GLN A 143 -15.33 -23.85 -12.44
C GLN A 143 -14.71 -24.35 -11.13
N TYR A 144 -14.17 -23.43 -10.31
CA TYR A 144 -13.45 -23.73 -9.07
C TYR A 144 -14.07 -23.07 -7.82
N ALA A 145 -15.29 -22.55 -7.92
CA ALA A 145 -15.91 -21.74 -6.87
C ALA A 145 -16.00 -22.41 -5.48
N SER A 146 -16.07 -23.74 -5.44
CA SER A 146 -16.16 -24.52 -4.19
C SER A 146 -14.88 -25.28 -3.87
N SER A 147 -13.78 -24.99 -4.57
CA SER A 147 -12.53 -25.74 -4.48
C SER A 147 -11.37 -24.86 -4.04
N THR A 148 -10.45 -25.46 -3.28
CA THR A 148 -9.10 -24.92 -3.08
C THR A 148 -8.16 -25.75 -3.92
N LEU A 149 -7.54 -25.13 -4.93
CA LEU A 149 -6.76 -25.85 -5.94
C LEU A 149 -5.46 -26.40 -5.34
N ASN A 150 -5.20 -27.67 -5.63
CA ASN A 150 -3.94 -28.35 -5.34
C ASN A 150 -2.93 -28.18 -6.50
N GLU A 151 -1.74 -28.75 -6.36
CA GLU A 151 -0.68 -28.66 -7.39
C GLU A 151 -1.10 -29.20 -8.76
N SER A 152 -1.86 -30.31 -8.81
CA SER A 152 -2.31 -30.91 -10.07
C SER A 152 -3.31 -29.99 -10.77
N ASP A 153 -4.24 -29.41 -10.01
CA ASP A 153 -5.24 -28.48 -10.54
C ASP A 153 -4.57 -27.23 -11.11
N LEU A 154 -3.61 -26.65 -10.35
CA LEU A 154 -2.87 -25.47 -10.79
C LEU A 154 -1.99 -25.73 -12.01
N LYS A 155 -1.39 -26.91 -12.12
CA LYS A 155 -0.66 -27.30 -13.31
C LYS A 155 -1.56 -27.31 -14.55
N GLY A 156 -2.77 -27.85 -14.44
CA GLY A 156 -3.73 -27.82 -15.54
C GLY A 156 -4.24 -26.43 -15.88
N LEU A 157 -4.42 -25.58 -14.85
CA LEU A 157 -4.93 -24.24 -15.02
C LEU A 157 -3.91 -23.26 -15.60
N LEU A 158 -2.65 -23.34 -15.18
CA LEU A 158 -1.62 -22.33 -15.44
C LEU A 158 -0.63 -22.68 -16.55
N ASP A 159 -0.63 -23.91 -17.08
CA ASP A 159 0.30 -24.35 -18.12
C ASP A 159 0.26 -23.44 -19.35
N GLY A 160 1.38 -22.74 -19.62
CA GLY A 160 1.53 -21.76 -20.69
C GLY A 160 0.71 -20.47 -20.52
N LYS A 161 0.08 -20.24 -19.35
CA LYS A 161 -0.78 -19.07 -19.12
C LYS A 161 -0.01 -17.90 -18.52
N GLY A 162 -0.36 -16.67 -18.99
CA GLY A 162 0.20 -15.44 -18.47
C GLY A 162 -0.37 -15.06 -17.10
N VAL A 163 0.49 -14.88 -16.11
CA VAL A 163 0.14 -14.42 -14.76
C VAL A 163 0.84 -13.10 -14.50
N ILE A 164 0.13 -12.14 -13.91
CA ILE A 164 0.60 -10.77 -13.66
C ILE A 164 0.33 -10.35 -12.22
N SER A 165 1.07 -9.36 -11.72
CA SER A 165 0.78 -8.68 -10.45
C SER A 165 1.30 -7.24 -10.44
N GLN A 166 1.18 -6.56 -9.30
CA GLN A 166 1.81 -5.27 -9.06
C GLN A 166 3.31 -5.46 -8.84
N ILE A 167 4.11 -4.57 -9.42
CA ILE A 167 5.57 -4.59 -9.30
C ILE A 167 6.04 -4.47 -7.83
N GLN A 168 7.14 -5.13 -7.50
CA GLN A 168 7.80 -5.09 -6.18
C GLN A 168 6.91 -5.58 -5.01
N THR A 169 5.90 -6.40 -5.29
CA THR A 169 5.08 -7.05 -4.27
C THR A 169 5.50 -8.49 -4.03
N VAL A 170 5.15 -9.03 -2.86
CA VAL A 170 5.32 -10.47 -2.58
C VAL A 170 4.40 -11.30 -3.47
N THR A 171 3.20 -10.79 -3.77
CA THR A 171 2.28 -11.47 -4.71
C THR A 171 2.89 -11.63 -6.09
N ASP A 172 3.66 -10.64 -6.57
CA ASP A 172 4.42 -10.74 -7.82
C ASP A 172 5.52 -11.81 -7.74
N SER A 173 6.33 -11.77 -6.68
CA SER A 173 7.42 -12.76 -6.50
C SER A 173 6.91 -14.21 -6.34
N CYS A 174 5.66 -14.42 -5.92
CA CYS A 174 5.05 -15.76 -5.86
C CYS A 174 4.80 -16.35 -7.25
N ILE A 175 4.71 -15.54 -8.31
CA ILE A 175 4.52 -16.01 -9.68
C ILE A 175 5.71 -16.86 -10.13
N ASP A 176 6.93 -16.59 -9.66
CA ASP A 176 8.12 -17.38 -9.97
C ASP A 176 7.97 -18.84 -9.54
N SER A 177 7.25 -19.11 -8.45
CA SER A 177 6.90 -20.44 -8.01
C SER A 177 5.94 -21.14 -9.00
N PHE A 178 5.03 -20.37 -9.61
CA PHE A 178 4.10 -20.90 -10.62
C PHE A 178 4.82 -21.17 -11.96
N VAL A 179 5.78 -20.31 -12.34
CA VAL A 179 6.63 -20.56 -13.52
C VAL A 179 7.39 -21.85 -13.36
N SER A 180 8.09 -22.03 -12.23
CA SER A 180 8.94 -23.21 -12.00
C SER A 180 8.15 -24.51 -11.84
N LYS A 181 6.98 -24.49 -11.21
CA LYS A 181 6.18 -25.67 -10.89
C LYS A 181 5.15 -26.02 -11.95
N PHE A 182 4.56 -25.03 -12.61
CA PHE A 182 3.36 -25.19 -13.45
C PHE A 182 3.54 -24.69 -14.88
N ASN A 183 4.76 -24.29 -15.27
CA ASN A 183 5.03 -23.73 -16.60
C ASN A 183 4.17 -22.47 -16.90
N ALA A 184 3.81 -21.71 -15.89
CA ALA A 184 3.16 -20.40 -16.08
C ALA A 184 4.11 -19.39 -16.74
N VAL A 185 3.59 -18.34 -17.34
CA VAL A 185 4.37 -17.24 -17.92
C VAL A 185 4.26 -16.03 -17.02
N HIS A 186 5.35 -15.65 -16.36
CA HIS A 186 5.39 -14.39 -15.59
C HIS A 186 5.36 -13.21 -16.57
N GLN A 187 4.27 -12.46 -16.60
CA GLN A 187 4.15 -11.27 -17.42
C GLN A 187 4.84 -10.08 -16.74
N THR A 188 5.24 -9.09 -17.54
CA THR A 188 5.80 -7.84 -16.99
C THR A 188 4.83 -7.24 -15.97
N PRO A 189 5.24 -7.08 -14.71
CA PRO A 189 4.39 -6.52 -13.67
C PRO A 189 4.00 -5.07 -13.97
N VAL A 190 2.95 -4.59 -13.31
CA VAL A 190 2.38 -3.24 -13.52
C VAL A 190 2.39 -2.44 -12.22
N GLU A 191 2.20 -1.13 -12.32
CA GLU A 191 2.30 -0.21 -11.19
C GLU A 191 1.21 -0.40 -10.12
N THR A 192 0.00 -0.88 -10.51
CA THR A 192 -1.13 -0.98 -9.59
C THR A 192 -1.93 -2.27 -9.77
N PHE A 193 -2.58 -2.74 -8.70
CA PHE A 193 -3.54 -3.85 -8.78
C PHE A 193 -4.73 -3.54 -9.71
N ALA A 194 -5.16 -2.28 -9.79
CA ALA A 194 -6.20 -1.87 -10.73
C ALA A 194 -5.78 -2.14 -12.18
N THR A 195 -4.57 -1.74 -12.57
CA THR A 195 -4.04 -2.02 -13.90
C THR A 195 -3.88 -3.52 -14.17
N ALA A 196 -3.48 -4.31 -13.16
CA ALA A 196 -3.39 -5.76 -13.29
C ALA A 196 -4.79 -6.38 -13.53
N SER A 197 -5.80 -5.94 -12.76
CA SER A 197 -7.18 -6.42 -12.91
C SER A 197 -7.79 -6.09 -14.28
N ASP A 198 -7.51 -4.91 -14.82
CA ASP A 198 -7.93 -4.53 -16.17
C ASP A 198 -7.32 -5.43 -17.25
N LYS A 199 -6.05 -5.83 -17.09
CA LYS A 199 -5.40 -6.77 -18.02
C LYS A 199 -6.02 -8.17 -17.95
N VAL A 200 -6.46 -8.63 -16.78
CA VAL A 200 -7.18 -9.91 -16.66
C VAL A 200 -8.59 -9.80 -17.24
N SER A 201 -9.31 -8.72 -16.92
CA SER A 201 -10.66 -8.48 -17.42
C SER A 201 -10.71 -8.37 -18.95
N SER A 202 -9.69 -7.77 -19.58
CA SER A 202 -9.57 -7.67 -21.03
C SER A 202 -8.97 -8.91 -21.73
N GLY A 203 -8.55 -9.93 -20.97
CA GLY A 203 -7.95 -11.14 -21.50
C GLY A 203 -6.48 -11.00 -21.95
N VAL A 204 -5.83 -9.88 -21.67
CA VAL A 204 -4.39 -9.67 -21.92
C VAL A 204 -3.53 -10.54 -20.98
N ALA A 205 -3.95 -10.68 -19.72
CA ALA A 205 -3.41 -11.65 -18.79
C ALA A 205 -4.48 -12.73 -18.51
N PHE A 206 -4.05 -13.95 -18.22
CA PHE A 206 -4.95 -15.04 -17.86
C PHE A 206 -5.38 -14.96 -16.40
N ALA A 207 -4.45 -14.61 -15.53
CA ALA A 207 -4.69 -14.49 -14.10
C ALA A 207 -3.82 -13.37 -13.49
N MET A 208 -4.21 -12.88 -12.32
CA MET A 208 -3.33 -12.10 -11.46
C MET A 208 -3.27 -12.73 -10.07
N THR A 209 -2.16 -12.49 -9.38
CA THR A 209 -2.00 -12.81 -7.96
C THR A 209 -2.43 -11.64 -7.10
N ALA A 210 -3.09 -11.92 -5.99
CA ALA A 210 -3.47 -10.93 -4.99
C ALA A 210 -3.66 -11.58 -3.61
N GLU A 211 -3.64 -10.79 -2.55
CA GLU A 211 -4.12 -11.19 -1.24
C GLU A 211 -5.65 -11.33 -1.26
N TYR A 212 -6.17 -12.27 -0.48
CA TYR A 212 -7.60 -12.58 -0.50
C TYR A 212 -8.52 -11.36 -0.26
N PRO A 213 -8.29 -10.45 0.72
CA PRO A 213 -9.13 -9.26 0.87
C PRO A 213 -9.07 -8.30 -0.32
N VAL A 214 -7.89 -8.17 -0.94
CA VAL A 214 -7.72 -7.35 -2.16
C VAL A 214 -8.52 -7.95 -3.31
N ALA A 215 -8.44 -9.27 -3.47
CA ALA A 215 -9.24 -9.98 -4.46
C ALA A 215 -10.76 -9.79 -4.24
N GLN A 216 -11.22 -9.82 -2.98
CA GLN A 216 -12.62 -9.57 -2.64
C GLN A 216 -13.06 -8.15 -3.07
N SER A 217 -12.23 -7.14 -2.80
CA SER A 217 -12.48 -5.77 -3.22
C SER A 217 -12.52 -5.62 -4.75
N ILE A 218 -11.58 -6.23 -5.47
CA ILE A 218 -11.51 -6.20 -6.94
C ILE A 218 -12.74 -6.84 -7.57
N VAL A 219 -13.13 -8.04 -7.15
CA VAL A 219 -14.26 -8.74 -7.76
C VAL A 219 -15.61 -8.12 -7.41
N LYS A 220 -15.70 -7.42 -6.28
CA LYS A 220 -16.90 -6.67 -5.89
C LYS A 220 -17.20 -5.54 -6.89
N THR A 221 -16.15 -4.87 -7.38
CA THR A 221 -16.27 -3.76 -8.34
C THR A 221 -16.21 -4.21 -9.80
N ASN A 222 -15.73 -5.43 -10.06
CA ASN A 222 -15.60 -5.98 -11.41
C ASN A 222 -16.23 -7.38 -11.50
N PRO A 223 -17.52 -7.49 -11.87
CA PRO A 223 -18.24 -8.77 -11.91
C PRO A 223 -17.75 -9.72 -13.02
N ASN A 224 -16.91 -9.25 -13.95
CA ASN A 224 -16.29 -10.11 -14.98
C ASN A 224 -15.09 -10.89 -14.42
N LEU A 225 -14.69 -10.64 -13.20
CA LEU A 225 -13.59 -11.31 -12.51
C LEU A 225 -14.12 -12.20 -11.38
N GLY A 226 -13.31 -13.20 -11.02
CA GLY A 226 -13.63 -14.06 -9.89
C GLY A 226 -12.37 -14.64 -9.24
N ILE A 227 -12.52 -15.11 -8.01
CA ILE A 227 -11.43 -15.59 -7.16
C ILE A 227 -11.27 -17.10 -7.31
N VAL A 228 -10.05 -17.55 -7.49
CA VAL A 228 -9.64 -18.95 -7.42
C VAL A 228 -8.75 -19.13 -6.19
N ARG A 229 -9.21 -19.92 -5.22
CA ARG A 229 -8.44 -20.22 -4.01
C ARG A 229 -7.41 -21.31 -4.29
N ILE A 230 -6.22 -21.13 -3.73
CA ILE A 230 -5.10 -22.07 -3.89
C ILE A 230 -4.66 -22.60 -2.53
N ASN A 231 -4.14 -23.82 -2.50
CA ASN A 231 -3.53 -24.37 -1.31
C ASN A 231 -2.19 -23.63 -1.03
N GLN A 232 -2.13 -22.92 0.07
CA GLN A 232 -0.99 -22.07 0.43
C GLN A 232 0.34 -22.85 0.54
N ASN A 233 0.30 -24.15 0.90
CA ASN A 233 1.50 -24.98 1.00
C ASN A 233 2.27 -25.12 -0.31
N ILE A 234 1.64 -24.77 -1.45
CA ILE A 234 2.28 -24.77 -2.78
C ILE A 234 3.39 -23.73 -2.88
N LEU A 235 3.28 -22.63 -2.14
CA LEU A 235 4.23 -21.50 -2.16
C LEU A 235 5.57 -21.83 -1.48
N GLY A 236 5.57 -22.83 -0.58
CA GLY A 236 6.71 -23.13 0.28
C GLY A 236 6.77 -22.24 1.53
N ASN A 237 7.49 -22.68 2.55
CA ASN A 237 7.50 -22.04 3.87
C ASN A 237 8.02 -20.60 3.85
N GLU A 238 9.00 -20.30 3.01
CA GLU A 238 9.57 -18.96 2.88
C GLU A 238 8.51 -17.96 2.39
N LYS A 239 7.83 -18.25 1.28
CA LYS A 239 6.76 -17.39 0.74
C LYS A 239 5.55 -17.33 1.65
N LEU A 240 5.20 -18.40 2.35
CA LEU A 240 4.13 -18.39 3.34
C LEU A 240 4.44 -17.44 4.50
N SER A 241 5.69 -17.37 4.95
CA SER A 241 6.09 -16.44 6.01
C SER A 241 5.96 -14.97 5.58
N GLU A 242 6.04 -14.70 4.29
CA GLU A 242 5.96 -13.36 3.70
C GLU A 242 4.51 -12.88 3.41
N LEU A 243 3.46 -13.64 3.74
CA LEU A 243 2.06 -13.19 3.51
C LEU A 243 1.49 -12.29 4.61
N GLY A 244 2.27 -12.01 5.64
CA GLY A 244 1.94 -11.06 6.69
C GLY A 244 2.39 -9.64 6.34
N VAL A 245 1.56 -8.65 6.69
CA VAL A 245 1.90 -7.24 6.51
C VAL A 245 2.22 -6.59 7.84
N SER A 246 3.25 -5.73 7.84
CA SER A 246 3.83 -5.09 9.01
C SER A 246 4.04 -3.60 8.78
N ILE A 247 4.19 -2.84 9.85
CA ILE A 247 4.43 -1.40 9.78
C ILE A 247 5.91 -1.16 9.58
N GLY A 248 6.28 -0.49 8.48
CA GLY A 248 7.66 -0.08 8.21
C GLY A 248 8.02 1.17 9.02
N VAL A 249 9.21 1.15 9.63
CA VAL A 249 9.76 2.24 10.43
C VAL A 249 11.21 2.47 10.01
N LYS A 250 11.70 3.70 10.10
CA LYS A 250 13.09 4.02 9.76
C LYS A 250 14.06 3.13 10.56
N LYS A 251 15.07 2.62 9.86
CA LYS A 251 16.10 1.74 10.45
C LYS A 251 16.68 2.32 11.72
N GLY A 252 16.70 1.51 12.80
CA GLY A 252 17.20 1.89 14.11
C GLY A 252 16.23 2.66 15.00
N ASN A 253 15.02 2.99 14.55
CA ASN A 253 14.00 3.65 15.39
C ASN A 253 13.22 2.63 16.22
N THR A 254 13.93 1.98 17.14
CA THR A 254 13.38 0.93 18.02
C THR A 254 12.29 1.44 18.96
N ASP A 255 12.34 2.73 19.34
CA ASP A 255 11.30 3.34 20.19
C ASP A 255 9.93 3.34 19.51
N LEU A 256 9.86 3.73 18.24
CA LEU A 256 8.60 3.73 17.51
C LEU A 256 8.12 2.31 17.22
N VAL A 257 9.04 1.38 16.87
CA VAL A 257 8.72 -0.04 16.72
C VAL A 257 8.08 -0.60 17.98
N ASN A 258 8.69 -0.35 19.16
CA ASN A 258 8.20 -0.85 20.44
C ASN A 258 6.84 -0.24 20.81
N LYS A 259 6.64 1.06 20.59
CA LYS A 259 5.34 1.73 20.79
C LYS A 259 4.25 1.10 19.92
N LEU A 260 4.51 0.93 18.63
CA LEU A 260 3.55 0.33 17.70
C LEU A 260 3.28 -1.14 18.03
N ASN A 261 4.30 -1.92 18.43
CA ASN A 261 4.12 -3.30 18.89
C ASN A 261 3.23 -3.39 20.13
N SER A 262 3.37 -2.45 21.08
CA SER A 262 2.50 -2.41 22.26
C SER A 262 1.03 -2.12 21.92
N VAL A 263 0.78 -1.39 20.83
CA VAL A 263 -0.57 -1.19 20.27
C VAL A 263 -1.08 -2.48 19.63
N LEU A 264 -0.22 -3.16 18.84
CA LEU A 264 -0.56 -4.40 18.15
C LEU A 264 -0.90 -5.55 19.10
N GLU A 265 -0.30 -5.59 20.29
CA GLU A 265 -0.63 -6.57 21.34
C GLU A 265 -2.07 -6.42 21.86
N LYS A 266 -2.60 -5.19 21.85
CA LYS A 266 -3.99 -4.89 22.25
C LYS A 266 -4.99 -5.04 21.10
N TYR A 267 -4.52 -5.00 19.86
CA TYR A 267 -5.33 -5.12 18.65
C TYR A 267 -5.59 -6.59 18.35
N SER A 268 -6.67 -7.14 18.91
CA SER A 268 -6.96 -8.58 18.86
C SER A 268 -7.17 -9.09 17.43
N GLN A 269 -6.98 -10.40 17.22
CA GLN A 269 -7.24 -11.02 15.91
C GLN A 269 -8.71 -10.89 15.48
N GLU A 270 -9.64 -10.95 16.42
CA GLU A 270 -11.06 -10.71 16.16
C GLU A 270 -11.30 -9.29 15.63
N GLN A 271 -10.69 -8.28 16.28
CA GLN A 271 -10.79 -6.89 15.83
C GLN A 271 -10.16 -6.70 14.45
N ARG A 272 -8.98 -7.30 14.19
CA ARG A 272 -8.33 -7.26 12.87
C ARG A 272 -9.22 -7.82 11.77
N ASN A 273 -9.84 -8.97 12.02
CA ASN A 273 -10.72 -9.63 11.06
C ASN A 273 -11.99 -8.81 10.81
N LYS A 274 -12.58 -8.25 11.86
CA LYS A 274 -13.75 -7.38 11.78
C LYS A 274 -13.44 -6.14 10.95
N ASP A 275 -12.38 -5.41 11.30
CA ASP A 275 -12.01 -4.17 10.64
C ASP A 275 -11.66 -4.38 9.16
N MET A 276 -11.02 -5.51 8.82
CA MET A 276 -10.76 -5.87 7.42
C MET A 276 -12.06 -6.20 6.68
N THR A 277 -12.99 -6.93 7.29
CA THR A 277 -14.29 -7.22 6.68
C THR A 277 -15.05 -5.94 6.38
N GLU A 278 -15.12 -5.03 7.35
CA GLU A 278 -15.76 -3.72 7.18
C GLU A 278 -15.06 -2.87 6.09
N ALA A 279 -13.73 -2.94 5.98
CA ALA A 279 -13.00 -2.26 4.92
C ALA A 279 -13.33 -2.84 3.53
N VAL A 280 -13.43 -4.18 3.40
CA VAL A 280 -13.88 -4.83 2.15
C VAL A 280 -15.32 -4.41 1.81
N GLU A 281 -16.20 -4.31 2.79
CA GLU A 281 -17.59 -3.88 2.58
C GLU A 281 -17.69 -2.45 2.08
N ARG A 282 -16.86 -1.54 2.58
CA ARG A 282 -16.81 -0.13 2.13
C ARG A 282 -16.07 0.07 0.81
N SER A 283 -15.14 -0.83 0.47
CA SER A 283 -14.38 -0.71 -0.77
C SER A 283 -15.29 -0.87 -1.99
N GLY A 284 -15.27 0.11 -2.90
CA GLY A 284 -16.11 0.12 -4.10
C GLY A 284 -17.45 0.86 -3.94
N GLU A 285 -17.64 1.62 -2.86
CA GLU A 285 -18.72 2.60 -2.71
C GLU A 285 -18.38 3.95 -3.36
#